data_2e3585a55313d29ff6610b4bfb83b4c6
#
_entry.id   2e3585a55313d29ff6610b4bfb83b4c6
#
_cell.length_a   1.000
_cell.length_b   1.000
_cell.length_c   1.000
_cell.angle_alpha   90.00
_cell.angle_beta   90.00
_cell.angle_gamma   90.00
#
_symmetry.space_group_name_H-M   'P 1'
#
loop_
_entity.id
_entity.type
_entity.pdbx_description
1 polymer ?
#
loop_
_entity_poly.entity_id
_entity_poly.type
_entity_poly.pdbx_seq_one_letter_code
_entity_poly.pdbx_strand_id
1 'polypeptide(L)' 'MCEVLDRIEKKGRAEGRAEGRAEGEMKGKRETAINLRNMGMDVEFIAKAVNVDVALVKQWLAPVS' A
#
# COMPACT_ATOMS: atom_id res chain seq x y z
N MET A 1 -32.69 17.75 -5.09
CA MET A 1 -33.12 17.44 -3.78
C MET A 1 -32.30 16.34 -3.16
N CYS A 2 -32.42 15.13 -3.65
CA CYS A 2 -31.57 14.03 -3.19
C CYS A 2 -30.12 14.17 -3.64
N GLU A 3 -29.86 15.04 -4.59
CA GLU A 3 -28.51 15.19 -5.16
C GLU A 3 -27.46 15.59 -4.12
N VAL A 4 -27.81 16.49 -3.20
CA VAL A 4 -26.87 16.94 -2.18
C VAL A 4 -26.54 15.82 -1.20
N LEU A 5 -27.55 15.08 -0.76
CA LEU A 5 -27.36 13.94 0.13
C LEU A 5 -26.61 12.81 -0.57
N ASP A 6 -26.95 12.54 -1.83
CA ASP A 6 -26.26 11.52 -2.62
C ASP A 6 -24.78 11.85 -2.78
N ARG A 7 -24.44 13.12 -2.99
CA ARG A 7 -23.04 13.54 -3.12
C ARG A 7 -22.27 13.30 -1.82
N ILE A 8 -22.88 13.62 -0.68
CA ILE A 8 -22.26 13.41 0.62
C ILE A 8 -22.03 11.93 0.89
N GLU A 9 -23.04 11.10 0.63
CA GLU A 9 -22.93 9.65 0.79
C GLU A 9 -21.87 9.05 -0.13
N LYS A 10 -21.89 9.43 -1.40
CA LYS A 10 -20.91 8.95 -2.38
C LYS A 10 -19.51 9.33 -1.99
N LYS A 11 -19.30 10.55 -1.50
CA LYS A 11 -17.99 11.00 -1.05
C LYS A 11 -17.50 10.18 0.14
N GLY A 12 -18.36 9.95 1.13
CA GLY A 12 -18.00 9.15 2.29
C GLY A 12 -17.66 7.71 1.92
N ARG A 13 -18.44 7.10 1.04
CA ARG A 13 -18.16 5.73 0.56
C ARG A 13 -16.86 5.66 -0.25
N ALA A 14 -16.61 6.68 -1.08
CA ALA A 14 -15.40 6.73 -1.88
C ALA A 14 -14.17 6.85 -0.99
N GLU A 15 -14.23 7.67 0.05
CA GLU A 15 -13.13 7.82 1.01
C GLU A 15 -12.88 6.51 1.75
N GLY A 16 -13.92 5.84 2.23
CA GLY A 16 -13.78 4.56 2.91
C GLY A 16 -13.20 3.48 2.02
N ARG A 17 -13.62 3.41 0.76
CA ARG A 17 -13.05 2.46 -0.20
C ARG A 17 -11.60 2.78 -0.52
N ALA A 18 -11.28 4.08 -0.65
CA ALA A 18 -9.92 4.51 -0.93
C ALA A 18 -8.97 4.12 0.20
N GLU A 19 -9.38 4.31 1.45
CA GLU A 19 -8.58 3.90 2.61
C GLU A 19 -8.39 2.39 2.66
N GLY A 20 -9.46 1.62 2.48
CA GLY A 20 -9.37 0.16 2.46
C GLY A 20 -8.52 -0.35 1.32
N ARG A 21 -8.62 0.28 0.15
CA ARG A 21 -7.80 -0.09 -1.00
C ARG A 21 -6.33 0.23 -0.74
N ALA A 22 -6.03 1.39 -0.15
CA ALA A 22 -4.67 1.78 0.17
C ALA A 22 -4.03 0.82 1.16
N GLU A 23 -4.76 0.40 2.19
CA GLU A 23 -4.27 -0.59 3.14
C GLU A 23 -4.01 -1.94 2.47
N GLY A 24 -4.92 -2.39 1.61
CA GLY A 24 -4.77 -3.62 0.84
C GLY A 24 -3.59 -3.57 -0.10
N GLU A 25 -3.39 -2.45 -0.78
CA GLU A 25 -2.26 -2.26 -1.68
C GLU A 25 -0.93 -2.27 -0.92
N MET A 26 -0.87 -1.61 0.22
CA MET A 26 0.33 -1.58 1.06
C MET A 26 0.66 -2.97 1.59
N LYS A 27 -0.33 -3.72 2.02
CA LYS A 27 -0.14 -5.09 2.45
C LYS A 27 0.39 -5.97 1.32
N GLY A 28 -0.19 -5.84 0.13
CA GLY A 28 0.25 -6.56 -1.05
C GLY A 28 1.69 -6.19 -1.45
N LYS A 29 2.01 -4.91 -1.43
CA LYS A 29 3.37 -4.44 -1.71
C LYS A 29 4.38 -4.97 -0.70
N ARG A 30 4.01 -4.98 0.57
CA ARG A 30 4.85 -5.52 1.62
C ARG A 30 5.12 -7.00 1.41
N GLU A 31 4.10 -7.78 1.14
CA GLU A 31 4.25 -9.22 0.87
C GLU A 31 5.13 -9.46 -0.36
N THR A 32 4.91 -8.70 -1.42
CA THR A 32 5.72 -8.80 -2.63
C THR A 32 7.17 -8.43 -2.34
N ALA A 33 7.40 -7.38 -1.55
CA ALA A 33 8.74 -6.96 -1.18
C ALA A 33 9.47 -8.05 -0.41
N ILE A 34 8.79 -8.69 0.54
CA ILE A 34 9.37 -9.80 1.32
C ILE A 34 9.71 -10.97 0.40
N ASN A 35 8.82 -11.32 -0.51
CA ASN A 35 9.06 -12.40 -1.46
C ASN A 35 10.26 -12.10 -2.37
N LEU A 36 10.35 -10.87 -2.87
CA LEU A 36 11.47 -10.47 -3.71
C LEU A 36 12.79 -10.53 -2.95
N ARG A 37 12.77 -10.12 -1.69
CA ARG A 37 13.97 -10.21 -0.84
C ARG A 37 14.39 -11.66 -0.65
N ASN A 38 13.46 -12.56 -0.42
CA ASN A 38 13.72 -13.98 -0.29
C ASN A 38 14.29 -14.58 -1.58
N MET A 39 13.98 -13.96 -2.72
CA MET A 39 14.55 -14.34 -4.01
C MET A 39 15.94 -13.76 -4.25
N GLY A 40 16.47 -12.98 -3.33
CA GLY A 40 17.80 -12.39 -3.43
C GLY A 40 17.88 -11.03 -4.09
N MET A 41 16.74 -10.34 -4.23
CA MET A 41 16.71 -9.02 -4.85
C MET A 41 17.17 -7.93 -3.87
N ASP A 42 17.79 -6.88 -4.42
CA ASP A 42 18.25 -5.73 -3.63
C ASP A 42 17.09 -4.86 -3.18
N VAL A 43 17.25 -4.18 -2.04
CA VAL A 43 16.24 -3.27 -1.52
C VAL A 43 15.89 -2.19 -2.53
N GLU A 44 16.88 -1.64 -3.24
CA GLU A 44 16.64 -0.63 -4.26
C GLU A 44 15.77 -1.18 -5.41
N PHE A 45 16.07 -2.38 -5.85
CA PHE A 45 15.28 -3.05 -6.88
C PHE A 45 13.84 -3.28 -6.41
N ILE A 46 13.69 -3.77 -5.19
CA ILE A 46 12.39 -4.04 -4.60
C ILE A 46 11.56 -2.75 -4.50
N ALA A 47 12.17 -1.66 -4.04
CA ALA A 47 11.52 -0.37 -3.94
C ALA A 47 10.97 0.10 -5.30
N LYS A 48 11.74 -0.09 -6.35
CA LYS A 48 11.30 0.23 -7.70
C LYS A 48 10.19 -0.71 -8.18
N ALA A 49 10.34 -2.00 -7.90
CA ALA A 49 9.39 -3.02 -8.33
C ALA A 49 8.01 -2.80 -7.70
N VAL A 50 7.95 -2.45 -6.42
CA VAL A 50 6.69 -2.21 -5.71
C VAL A 50 6.30 -0.73 -5.67
N ASN A 51 7.13 0.14 -6.27
CA ASN A 51 6.88 1.57 -6.37
C ASN A 51 6.67 2.25 -5.02
N VAL A 52 7.61 2.02 -4.12
CA VAL A 52 7.65 2.67 -2.79
C VAL A 52 9.07 3.15 -2.51
N ASP A 53 9.24 3.95 -1.45
CA ASP A 53 10.55 4.44 -1.04
C ASP A 53 11.41 3.32 -0.48
N VAL A 54 12.71 3.40 -0.73
CA VAL A 54 13.68 2.45 -0.18
C VAL A 54 13.60 2.41 1.34
N ALA A 55 13.42 3.56 1.98
CA ALA A 55 13.29 3.63 3.43
C ALA A 55 12.13 2.79 3.95
N LEU A 56 11.00 2.80 3.22
CA LEU A 56 9.84 2.01 3.59
C LEU A 56 10.11 0.51 3.42
N VAL A 57 10.77 0.13 2.33
CA VAL A 57 11.14 -1.26 2.10
C VAL A 57 12.07 -1.75 3.21
N LYS A 58 13.02 -0.93 3.62
CA LYS A 58 13.92 -1.26 4.72
C LYS A 58 13.16 -1.49 6.02
N GLN A 59 12.12 -0.69 6.29
CA GLN A 59 11.27 -0.89 7.46
C GLN A 59 10.55 -2.24 7.40
N TRP A 60 10.03 -2.59 6.25
CA TRP A 60 9.32 -3.85 6.07
C TRP A 60 10.22 -5.06 6.25
N LEU A 61 11.46 -4.94 5.83
CA LEU A 61 12.44 -6.03 5.85
C LEU A 61 13.29 -6.05 7.11
N ALA A 62 13.18 -5.00 7.94
CA ALA A 62 13.92 -4.93 9.18
C ALA A 62 13.44 -6.02 10.14
N PRO A 63 14.35 -6.66 10.89
CA PRO A 63 13.94 -7.67 11.87
C PRO A 63 13.13 -7.00 12.97
N VAL A 64 12.06 -7.68 13.37
CA VAL A 64 11.23 -7.23 14.48
C VAL A 64 12.01 -7.55 15.76
N SER A 65 12.41 -6.50 16.43
CA SER A 65 13.17 -6.64 17.68
C SER A 65 12.29 -6.46 18.88
#